data_7ec7460f4bb506de6d5d9ca249c921b9
#
_entry.id   7ec7460f4bb506de6d5d9ca249c921b9
#
_cell.length_a   1.000
_cell.length_b   1.000
_cell.length_c   1.000
_cell.angle_alpha   90.00
_cell.angle_beta   90.00
_cell.angle_gamma   90.00
#
_symmetry.space_group_name_H-M   'P 1'
#
loop_
_entity.id
_entity.type
_entity.pdbx_description
1 polymer ?
#
loop_
_entity_poly.entity_id
_entity_poly.type
_entity_poly.pdbx_seq_one_letter_code
_entity_poly.pdbx_strand_id
1 'polypeptide(L)'
;MQALDHQILLAFLLTLGAGLSTGIGSWLGVLSRRLSPGLLTTALSFSAGVMIFVSLVEIFPKARQSLTPALGTSTAYLVTVLAFFAGMLALALIDRLLPSHELAILPLREGSDASALMRTGLFSALAIAIHNFPEGLATFVAALSEPRLGIGIAIAIAIHNIPEGLAVSAPVYYATGCRSKAFWISFASGLAEPLGALIGYVFLRSFLIDVVLGLVFASVAGIMIYICFDELLPAAQRTGEKHHLMMVGVTAGMLVMSISLVMLS
;
A
#
# COMPACT_ATOMS: atom_id res chain seq x y z
N MET A 1 26.21 -18.02 6.68
CA MET A 1 26.26 -17.26 5.42
C MET A 1 25.17 -17.72 4.47
N GLN A 2 25.15 -18.95 3.98
CA GLN A 2 24.11 -19.45 3.04
C GLN A 2 22.66 -19.33 3.53
N ALA A 3 22.36 -19.56 4.82
CA ALA A 3 21.00 -19.43 5.36
C ALA A 3 20.50 -17.98 5.37
N LEU A 4 21.38 -17.01 5.69
CA LEU A 4 21.07 -15.60 5.65
C LEU A 4 20.83 -15.10 4.23
N ASP A 5 21.65 -15.59 3.26
CA ASP A 5 21.49 -15.25 1.84
C ASP A 5 20.15 -15.74 1.30
N HIS A 6 19.68 -16.94 1.74
CA HIS A 6 18.37 -17.47 1.37
C HIS A 6 17.20 -16.64 1.96
N GLN A 7 17.33 -16.17 3.21
CA GLN A 7 16.31 -15.32 3.84
C GLN A 7 16.21 -13.96 3.16
N ILE A 8 17.34 -13.34 2.82
CA ILE A 8 17.39 -12.08 2.09
C ILE A 8 16.74 -12.23 0.71
N LEU A 9 17.08 -13.32 -0.02
CA LEU A 9 16.49 -13.60 -1.32
C LEU A 9 14.98 -13.82 -1.22
N LEU A 10 14.51 -14.60 -0.24
CA LEU A 10 13.08 -14.82 -0.01
C LEU A 10 12.36 -13.50 0.29
N ALA A 11 12.90 -12.68 1.20
CA ALA A 11 12.33 -11.40 1.56
C ALA A 11 12.22 -10.47 0.33
N PHE A 12 13.26 -10.43 -0.49
CA PHE A 12 13.26 -9.65 -1.73
C PHE A 12 12.24 -10.16 -2.75
N LEU A 13 12.14 -11.50 -2.93
CA LEU A 13 11.17 -12.10 -3.86
C LEU A 13 9.73 -11.89 -3.43
N LEU A 14 9.45 -11.93 -2.13
CA LEU A 14 8.12 -11.62 -1.58
C LEU A 14 7.74 -10.16 -1.86
N THR A 15 8.64 -9.21 -1.59
CA THR A 15 8.42 -7.80 -1.87
C THR A 15 8.30 -7.52 -3.37
N LEU A 16 9.15 -8.14 -4.18
CA LEU A 16 9.05 -8.04 -5.63
C LEU A 16 7.71 -8.58 -6.15
N GLY A 17 7.26 -9.73 -5.63
CA GLY A 17 5.97 -10.32 -5.99
C GLY A 17 4.80 -9.41 -5.63
N ALA A 18 4.84 -8.77 -4.46
CA ALA A 18 3.86 -7.79 -4.03
C ALA A 18 3.81 -6.60 -5.00
N GLY A 19 4.96 -5.95 -5.29
CA GLY A 19 5.03 -4.85 -6.23
C GLY A 19 4.61 -5.21 -7.67
N LEU A 20 4.92 -6.41 -8.13
CA LEU A 20 4.49 -6.91 -9.44
C LEU A 20 2.97 -7.07 -9.55
N SER A 21 2.25 -7.26 -8.44
CA SER A 21 0.79 -7.38 -8.46
C SER A 21 0.09 -6.09 -8.88
N THR A 22 0.72 -4.92 -8.69
CA THR A 22 0.27 -3.64 -9.27
C THR A 22 0.14 -3.73 -10.79
N GLY A 23 1.00 -4.53 -11.45
CA GLY A 23 0.92 -4.81 -12.88
C GLY A 23 -0.36 -5.55 -13.30
N ILE A 24 -0.91 -6.41 -12.44
CA ILE A 24 -2.20 -7.07 -12.69
C ILE A 24 -3.30 -6.01 -12.72
N GLY A 25 -3.33 -5.12 -11.74
CA GLY A 25 -4.27 -3.99 -11.69
C GLY A 25 -4.10 -3.05 -12.86
N SER A 26 -2.85 -2.73 -13.22
CA SER A 26 -2.51 -1.91 -14.38
C SER A 26 -3.06 -2.50 -15.67
N TRP A 27 -2.90 -3.81 -15.84
CA TRP A 27 -3.40 -4.52 -17.02
C TRP A 27 -4.93 -4.54 -17.06
N LEU A 28 -5.60 -4.80 -15.92
CA LEU A 28 -7.06 -4.75 -15.82
C LEU A 28 -7.61 -3.37 -16.18
N GLY A 29 -6.96 -2.30 -15.72
CA GLY A 29 -7.37 -0.92 -15.99
C GLY A 29 -7.26 -0.53 -17.48
N VAL A 30 -6.27 -1.05 -18.22
CA VAL A 30 -6.14 -0.79 -19.66
C VAL A 30 -6.95 -1.74 -20.54
N LEU A 31 -7.40 -2.87 -19.99
CA LEU A 31 -8.23 -3.83 -20.70
C LEU A 31 -9.67 -3.37 -20.76
N SER A 32 -10.18 -2.76 -19.70
CA SER A 32 -11.52 -2.25 -19.59
C SER A 32 -11.66 -0.90 -20.29
N ARG A 33 -12.53 -0.82 -21.29
CA ARG A 33 -12.82 0.46 -21.96
C ARG A 33 -13.63 1.42 -21.07
N ARG A 34 -14.37 0.89 -20.11
CA ARG A 34 -15.14 1.66 -19.10
C ARG A 34 -15.17 0.85 -17.80
N LEU A 35 -14.54 1.35 -16.76
CA LEU A 35 -14.70 0.80 -15.43
C LEU A 35 -16.05 1.24 -14.87
N SER A 36 -16.84 0.31 -14.34
CA SER A 36 -18.04 0.71 -13.63
C SER A 36 -17.69 1.41 -12.33
N PRO A 37 -18.37 2.50 -11.97
CA PRO A 37 -18.17 3.18 -10.69
C PRO A 37 -18.26 2.21 -9.50
N GLY A 38 -19.21 1.28 -9.52
CA GLY A 38 -19.38 0.29 -8.46
C GLY A 38 -18.20 -0.66 -8.32
N LEU A 39 -17.60 -1.13 -9.42
CA LEU A 39 -16.38 -1.94 -9.36
C LEU A 39 -15.23 -1.17 -8.70
N LEU A 40 -15.08 0.09 -9.08
CA LEU A 40 -14.01 0.93 -8.58
C LEU A 40 -14.21 1.27 -7.10
N THR A 41 -15.44 1.63 -6.69
CA THR A 41 -15.80 1.80 -5.27
C THR A 41 -15.44 0.56 -4.46
N THR A 42 -15.90 -0.62 -4.94
CA THR A 42 -15.66 -1.88 -4.23
C THR A 42 -14.16 -2.21 -4.17
N ALA A 43 -13.43 -2.03 -5.25
CA ALA A 43 -12.00 -2.35 -5.31
C ALA A 43 -11.17 -1.47 -4.35
N LEU A 44 -11.40 -0.14 -4.37
CA LEU A 44 -10.66 0.78 -3.49
C LEU A 44 -11.04 0.63 -2.02
N SER A 45 -12.32 0.48 -1.72
CA SER A 45 -12.76 0.27 -0.34
C SER A 45 -12.34 -1.10 0.19
N PHE A 46 -12.29 -2.13 -0.66
CA PHE A 46 -11.73 -3.43 -0.32
C PHE A 46 -10.22 -3.32 0.02
N SER A 47 -9.45 -2.61 -0.82
CA SER A 47 -8.03 -2.31 -0.56
C SER A 47 -7.85 -1.62 0.80
N ALA A 48 -8.61 -0.55 1.06
CA ALA A 48 -8.59 0.13 2.36
C ALA A 48 -8.92 -0.82 3.53
N GLY A 49 -9.88 -1.71 3.36
CA GLY A 49 -10.23 -2.72 4.38
C GLY A 49 -9.08 -3.69 4.69
N VAL A 50 -8.40 -4.20 3.67
CA VAL A 50 -7.21 -5.05 3.82
C VAL A 50 -6.13 -4.30 4.60
N MET A 51 -5.80 -3.09 4.17
CA MET A 51 -4.74 -2.26 4.77
C MET A 51 -5.06 -1.87 6.21
N ILE A 52 -6.28 -1.44 6.53
CA ILE A 52 -6.70 -1.10 7.89
C ILE A 52 -6.54 -2.32 8.81
N PHE A 53 -7.01 -3.49 8.36
CA PHE A 53 -6.96 -4.69 9.18
C PHE A 53 -5.51 -5.13 9.45
N VAL A 54 -4.68 -5.27 8.42
CA VAL A 54 -3.29 -5.70 8.60
C VAL A 54 -2.48 -4.71 9.42
N SER A 55 -2.68 -3.41 9.23
CA SER A 55 -1.97 -2.37 9.97
C SER A 55 -2.25 -2.42 11.48
N LEU A 56 -3.52 -2.57 11.87
CA LEU A 56 -3.93 -2.51 13.28
C LEU A 56 -3.87 -3.85 13.98
N VAL A 57 -4.10 -4.95 13.27
CA VAL A 57 -4.20 -6.29 13.89
C VAL A 57 -2.89 -7.06 13.82
N GLU A 58 -2.03 -6.79 12.84
CA GLU A 58 -0.77 -7.51 12.65
C GLU A 58 0.45 -6.59 12.86
N ILE A 59 0.60 -5.53 12.05
CA ILE A 59 1.83 -4.72 12.03
C ILE A 59 1.99 -3.93 13.34
N PHE A 60 0.97 -3.26 13.84
CA PHE A 60 1.04 -2.48 15.08
C PHE A 60 1.33 -3.34 16.32
N PRO A 61 0.67 -4.50 16.55
CA PRO A 61 1.04 -5.42 17.62
C PRO A 61 2.47 -5.95 17.50
N LYS A 62 2.92 -6.26 16.27
CA LYS A 62 4.29 -6.73 16.03
C LYS A 62 5.33 -5.65 16.35
N ALA A 63 5.06 -4.39 16.00
CA ALA A 63 5.89 -3.25 16.38
C ALA A 63 6.09 -3.19 17.90
N ARG A 64 4.98 -3.27 18.65
CA ARG A 64 5.02 -3.29 20.13
C ARG A 64 5.80 -4.50 20.66
N GLN A 65 5.58 -5.67 20.10
CA GLN A 65 6.29 -6.90 20.50
C GLN A 65 7.81 -6.74 20.30
N SER A 66 8.26 -6.18 19.17
CA SER A 66 9.67 -5.94 18.89
C SER A 66 10.32 -4.93 19.87
N LEU A 67 9.56 -3.92 20.32
CA LEU A 67 10.05 -2.92 21.25
C LEU A 67 10.07 -3.37 22.72
N THR A 68 9.22 -4.33 23.08
CA THR A 68 9.02 -4.73 24.50
C THR A 68 10.28 -5.27 25.20
N PRO A 69 11.14 -6.09 24.57
CA PRO A 69 12.34 -6.61 25.25
C PRO A 69 13.31 -5.51 25.67
N ALA A 70 13.43 -4.44 24.87
CA ALA A 70 14.38 -3.36 25.12
C ALA A 70 13.82 -2.25 26.05
N LEU A 71 12.51 -1.98 25.98
CA LEU A 71 11.90 -0.80 26.62
C LEU A 71 10.94 -1.14 27.76
N GLY A 72 10.57 -2.41 27.93
CA GLY A 72 9.51 -2.82 28.84
C GLY A 72 8.13 -2.49 28.29
N THR A 73 7.09 -3.15 28.82
CA THR A 73 5.73 -3.19 28.25
C THR A 73 5.09 -1.81 28.09
N SER A 74 5.15 -0.95 29.10
CA SER A 74 4.49 0.36 29.10
C SER A 74 5.19 1.35 28.17
N THR A 75 6.54 1.41 28.21
CA THR A 75 7.32 2.30 27.35
C THR A 75 7.24 1.86 25.89
N ALA A 76 7.30 0.55 25.62
CA ALA A 76 7.15 0.01 24.27
C ALA A 76 5.79 0.40 23.66
N TYR A 77 4.70 0.33 24.44
CA TYR A 77 3.38 0.77 23.94
C TYR A 77 3.36 2.26 23.61
N LEU A 78 3.88 3.12 24.51
CA LEU A 78 3.96 4.55 24.26
C LEU A 78 4.79 4.87 23.00
N VAL A 79 5.97 4.25 22.86
CA VAL A 79 6.86 4.45 21.71
C VAL A 79 6.20 3.95 20.41
N THR A 80 5.49 2.81 20.44
CA THR A 80 4.73 2.33 19.29
C THR A 80 3.67 3.34 18.85
N VAL A 81 2.89 3.88 19.79
CA VAL A 81 1.86 4.89 19.50
C VAL A 81 2.50 6.16 18.92
N LEU A 82 3.59 6.64 19.51
CA LEU A 82 4.29 7.83 19.01
C LEU A 82 4.86 7.61 17.60
N ALA A 83 5.48 6.47 17.34
CA ALA A 83 6.03 6.14 16.02
C ALA A 83 4.91 5.97 14.97
N PHE A 84 3.78 5.39 15.34
CA PHE A 84 2.60 5.28 14.48
C PHE A 84 2.10 6.67 14.03
N PHE A 85 1.87 7.58 14.96
CA PHE A 85 1.44 8.93 14.61
C PHE A 85 2.54 9.74 13.91
N ALA A 86 3.82 9.49 14.22
CA ALA A 86 4.92 10.10 13.49
C ALA A 86 4.92 9.67 12.00
N GLY A 87 4.64 8.40 11.71
CA GLY A 87 4.45 7.90 10.34
C GLY A 87 3.30 8.60 9.63
N MET A 88 2.13 8.70 10.26
CA MET A 88 0.99 9.44 9.72
C MET A 88 1.34 10.90 9.41
N LEU A 89 1.99 11.59 10.36
CA LEU A 89 2.37 13.00 10.20
C LEU A 89 3.45 13.19 9.13
N ALA A 90 4.39 12.26 9.02
CA ALA A 90 5.43 12.32 8.00
C ALA A 90 4.81 12.25 6.60
N LEU A 91 3.88 11.31 6.37
CA LEU A 91 3.19 11.23 5.09
C LEU A 91 2.29 12.44 4.85
N ALA A 92 1.53 12.90 5.85
CA ALA A 92 0.70 14.12 5.74
C ALA A 92 1.54 15.37 5.37
N LEU A 93 2.78 15.45 5.83
CA LEU A 93 3.68 16.54 5.45
C LEU A 93 4.19 16.39 4.02
N ILE A 94 4.53 15.17 3.59
CA ILE A 94 4.91 14.87 2.21
C ILE A 94 3.76 15.20 1.28
N ASP A 95 2.54 14.78 1.64
CA ASP A 95 1.33 15.00 0.87
C ASP A 95 1.06 16.50 0.63
N ARG A 96 1.25 17.33 1.65
CA ARG A 96 1.15 18.80 1.52
C ARG A 96 2.16 19.44 0.57
N LEU A 97 3.29 18.78 0.32
CA LEU A 97 4.31 19.25 -0.62
C LEU A 97 4.01 18.82 -2.06
N LEU A 98 3.12 17.84 -2.23
CA LEU A 98 2.66 17.42 -3.55
C LEU A 98 1.56 18.37 -4.03
N PRO A 99 1.51 18.73 -5.32
CA PRO A 99 0.36 19.42 -5.89
C PRO A 99 -0.89 18.53 -5.69
N SER A 100 -2.04 19.13 -5.40
CA SER A 100 -3.30 18.42 -5.15
C SER A 100 -3.52 17.27 -6.16
N HIS A 101 -3.31 16.06 -5.67
CA HIS A 101 -3.29 14.83 -6.45
C HIS A 101 -4.44 13.90 -6.05
N GLU A 102 -5.55 14.48 -5.65
CA GLU A 102 -6.74 13.67 -5.36
C GLU A 102 -6.89 12.59 -6.41
N LEU A 103 -6.86 11.31 -6.01
CA LEU A 103 -7.17 10.19 -6.91
C LEU A 103 -8.46 10.53 -7.64
N ALA A 104 -8.34 11.16 -8.82
CA ALA A 104 -9.48 11.60 -9.59
C ALA A 104 -10.05 10.41 -10.32
N ILE A 105 -10.78 9.63 -9.57
CA ILE A 105 -11.74 8.69 -10.10
C ILE A 105 -12.98 9.51 -10.44
N LEU A 106 -12.79 10.39 -11.40
CA LEU A 106 -13.91 11.12 -11.96
C LEU A 106 -14.79 10.12 -12.72
N PRO A 107 -16.13 10.18 -12.54
CA PRO A 107 -16.99 9.71 -13.60
C PRO A 107 -16.54 10.48 -14.86
N LEU A 108 -16.05 9.75 -15.85
CA LEU A 108 -15.61 10.29 -17.12
C LEU A 108 -16.82 11.00 -17.75
N ARG A 109 -16.95 12.28 -17.45
CA ARG A 109 -17.92 13.12 -18.17
C ARG A 109 -17.39 13.28 -19.58
N GLU A 110 -18.24 13.03 -20.54
CA GLU A 110 -17.98 13.41 -21.93
C GLU A 110 -17.58 14.86 -21.93
N GLY A 111 -16.32 15.15 -22.37
CA GLY A 111 -15.75 16.50 -22.35
C GLY A 111 -14.69 16.78 -21.27
N SER A 112 -14.24 15.78 -20.48
CA SER A 112 -13.12 15.95 -19.55
C SER A 112 -11.85 16.31 -20.32
N ASP A 113 -11.13 17.35 -19.83
CA ASP A 113 -9.85 17.76 -20.41
C ASP A 113 -8.81 16.63 -20.26
N ALA A 114 -8.28 16.14 -21.40
CA ALA A 114 -7.29 15.07 -21.42
C ALA A 114 -6.01 15.45 -20.65
N SER A 115 -5.67 16.75 -20.60
CA SER A 115 -4.51 17.24 -19.84
C SER A 115 -4.73 17.11 -18.33
N ALA A 116 -5.95 17.38 -17.85
CA ALA A 116 -6.32 17.23 -16.45
C ALA A 116 -6.30 15.76 -16.03
N LEU A 117 -6.86 14.85 -16.85
CA LEU A 117 -6.83 13.40 -16.60
C LEU A 117 -5.39 12.86 -16.56
N MET A 118 -4.53 13.33 -17.49
CA MET A 118 -3.13 12.90 -17.51
C MET A 118 -2.37 13.37 -16.26
N ARG A 119 -2.56 14.64 -15.86
CA ARG A 119 -1.98 15.16 -14.60
C ARG A 119 -2.40 14.31 -13.41
N THR A 120 -3.68 14.07 -13.28
CA THR A 120 -4.22 13.23 -12.22
C THR A 120 -3.58 11.84 -12.20
N GLY A 121 -3.56 11.13 -13.33
CA GLY A 121 -2.93 9.82 -13.39
C GLY A 121 -1.45 9.82 -13.02
N LEU A 122 -0.70 10.87 -13.38
CA LEU A 122 0.71 11.00 -13.01
C LEU A 122 0.89 11.29 -11.51
N PHE A 123 0.08 12.17 -10.94
CA PHE A 123 0.16 12.46 -9.51
C PHE A 123 -0.31 11.28 -8.65
N SER A 124 -1.36 10.57 -9.08
CA SER A 124 -1.76 9.31 -8.44
C SER A 124 -0.64 8.27 -8.50
N ALA A 125 0.04 8.12 -9.65
CA ALA A 125 1.18 7.21 -9.75
C ALA A 125 2.33 7.60 -8.81
N LEU A 126 2.59 8.90 -8.65
CA LEU A 126 3.62 9.41 -7.74
C LEU A 126 3.22 9.17 -6.28
N ALA A 127 1.98 9.47 -5.90
CA ALA A 127 1.46 9.23 -4.56
C ALA A 127 1.56 7.74 -4.21
N ILE A 128 1.09 6.85 -5.09
CA ILE A 128 1.18 5.40 -4.93
C ILE A 128 2.64 4.94 -4.82
N ALA A 129 3.57 5.50 -5.61
CA ALA A 129 4.99 5.16 -5.48
C ALA A 129 5.58 5.58 -4.12
N ILE A 130 5.16 6.72 -3.58
CA ILE A 130 5.63 7.24 -2.29
C ILE A 130 5.18 6.31 -1.15
N HIS A 131 3.94 5.78 -1.17
CA HIS A 131 3.50 4.87 -0.13
C HIS A 131 3.93 3.42 -0.34
N ASN A 132 4.06 2.95 -1.56
CA ASN A 132 4.57 1.61 -1.85
C ASN A 132 6.04 1.43 -1.39
N PHE A 133 6.82 2.50 -1.36
CA PHE A 133 8.19 2.44 -0.87
C PHE A 133 8.29 2.01 0.61
N PRO A 134 7.60 2.63 1.59
CA PRO A 134 7.53 2.15 2.97
C PRO A 134 6.94 0.74 3.11
N GLU A 135 5.96 0.38 2.28
CA GLU A 135 5.35 -0.94 2.30
C GLU A 135 6.32 -2.03 1.87
N GLY A 136 7.10 -1.79 0.82
CA GLY A 136 8.17 -2.67 0.40
C GLY A 136 9.25 -2.84 1.47
N LEU A 137 9.60 -1.77 2.17
CA LEU A 137 10.50 -1.83 3.32
C LEU A 137 9.90 -2.71 4.43
N ALA A 138 8.63 -2.52 4.80
CA ALA A 138 7.97 -3.28 5.85
C ALA A 138 7.88 -4.77 5.51
N THR A 139 7.48 -5.10 4.28
CA THR A 139 7.40 -6.48 3.80
C THR A 139 8.77 -7.18 3.88
N PHE A 140 9.79 -6.50 3.39
CA PHE A 140 11.16 -7.02 3.39
C PHE A 140 11.66 -7.27 4.81
N VAL A 141 11.49 -6.29 5.70
CA VAL A 141 11.92 -6.37 7.10
C VAL A 141 11.12 -7.44 7.85
N ALA A 142 9.82 -7.55 7.62
CA ALA A 142 8.98 -8.59 8.20
C ALA A 142 9.44 -9.99 7.77
N ALA A 143 9.73 -10.18 6.49
CA ALA A 143 10.19 -11.46 5.96
C ALA A 143 11.59 -11.85 6.47
N LEU A 144 12.46 -10.86 6.73
CA LEU A 144 13.76 -11.10 7.37
C LEU A 144 13.62 -11.51 8.83
N SER A 145 12.70 -10.86 9.57
CA SER A 145 12.50 -11.16 11.00
C SER A 145 11.75 -12.47 11.20
N GLU A 146 10.72 -12.71 10.41
CA GLU A 146 9.87 -13.89 10.47
C GLU A 146 9.28 -14.20 9.09
N PRO A 147 9.71 -15.28 8.40
CA PRO A 147 9.26 -15.60 7.05
C PRO A 147 7.74 -15.75 6.91
N ARG A 148 7.05 -16.33 7.90
CA ARG A 148 5.58 -16.49 7.88
C ARG A 148 4.88 -15.13 7.89
N LEU A 149 5.33 -14.22 8.77
CA LEU A 149 4.83 -12.86 8.84
C LEU A 149 5.04 -12.14 7.50
N GLY A 150 6.25 -12.25 6.92
CA GLY A 150 6.58 -11.67 5.63
C GLY A 150 5.69 -12.17 4.51
N ILE A 151 5.38 -13.47 4.46
CA ILE A 151 4.44 -14.05 3.50
C ILE A 151 3.04 -13.45 3.68
N GLY A 152 2.55 -13.37 4.92
CA GLY A 152 1.23 -12.79 5.22
C GLY A 152 1.10 -11.34 4.78
N ILE A 153 2.10 -10.52 5.09
CA ILE A 153 2.15 -9.13 4.69
C ILE A 153 2.28 -9.00 3.16
N ALA A 154 3.14 -9.80 2.51
CA ALA A 154 3.29 -9.77 1.06
C ALA A 154 1.98 -10.14 0.33
N ILE A 155 1.23 -11.11 0.82
CA ILE A 155 -0.09 -11.47 0.28
C ILE A 155 -1.07 -10.32 0.45
N ALA A 156 -1.11 -9.70 1.63
CA ALA A 156 -1.96 -8.54 1.90
C ALA A 156 -1.67 -7.41 0.92
N ILE A 157 -0.40 -7.06 0.78
CA ILE A 157 0.07 -6.01 -0.12
C ILE A 157 -0.24 -6.37 -1.58
N ALA A 158 0.04 -7.60 -2.01
CA ALA A 158 -0.32 -8.04 -3.36
C ALA A 158 -1.82 -7.89 -3.67
N ILE A 159 -2.68 -8.17 -2.71
CA ILE A 159 -4.14 -8.07 -2.88
C ILE A 159 -4.59 -6.62 -3.03
N HIS A 160 -4.06 -5.68 -2.24
CA HIS A 160 -4.48 -4.28 -2.34
C HIS A 160 -3.80 -3.52 -3.48
N ASN A 161 -2.61 -3.90 -3.91
CA ASN A 161 -1.93 -3.31 -5.05
C ASN A 161 -2.67 -3.48 -6.39
N ILE A 162 -3.48 -4.53 -6.52
CA ILE A 162 -4.30 -4.72 -7.72
C ILE A 162 -5.31 -3.56 -7.91
N PRO A 163 -6.15 -3.19 -6.93
CA PRO A 163 -6.96 -1.97 -6.97
C PRO A 163 -6.18 -0.69 -7.26
N GLU A 164 -5.00 -0.53 -6.68
CA GLU A 164 -4.17 0.66 -6.87
C GLU A 164 -3.65 0.78 -8.30
N GLY A 165 -3.13 -0.31 -8.85
CA GLY A 165 -2.71 -0.34 -10.25
C GLY A 165 -3.84 0.01 -11.23
N LEU A 166 -5.06 -0.43 -10.91
CA LEU A 166 -6.26 -0.07 -11.66
C LEU A 166 -6.60 1.42 -11.53
N ALA A 167 -6.48 1.98 -10.31
CA ALA A 167 -6.76 3.39 -10.03
C ALA A 167 -5.83 4.36 -10.77
N VAL A 168 -4.58 3.98 -11.00
CA VAL A 168 -3.62 4.78 -11.79
C VAL A 168 -3.81 4.56 -13.29
N SER A 169 -3.88 3.30 -13.72
CA SER A 169 -3.86 2.98 -15.16
C SER A 169 -5.10 3.48 -15.90
N ALA A 170 -6.26 3.48 -15.26
CA ALA A 170 -7.51 3.89 -15.89
C ALA A 170 -7.51 5.37 -16.31
N PRO A 171 -7.27 6.37 -15.44
CA PRO A 171 -7.25 7.77 -15.85
C PRO A 171 -6.17 8.07 -16.90
N VAL A 172 -5.00 7.44 -16.82
CA VAL A 172 -3.94 7.61 -17.82
C VAL A 172 -4.38 7.04 -19.17
N TYR A 173 -5.04 5.89 -19.21
CA TYR A 173 -5.57 5.31 -20.43
C TYR A 173 -6.66 6.19 -21.06
N TYR A 174 -7.57 6.71 -20.26
CA TYR A 174 -8.61 7.61 -20.77
C TYR A 174 -8.07 8.92 -21.28
N ALA A 175 -7.01 9.46 -20.66
CA ALA A 175 -6.35 10.68 -21.13
C ALA A 175 -5.61 10.51 -22.44
N THR A 176 -4.99 9.34 -22.67
CA THR A 176 -4.01 9.15 -23.76
C THR A 176 -4.50 8.24 -24.89
N GLY A 177 -5.50 7.39 -24.62
CA GLY A 177 -5.90 6.28 -25.49
C GLY A 177 -4.81 5.21 -25.68
N CYS A 178 -3.65 5.34 -24.99
CA CYS A 178 -2.49 4.48 -25.17
C CYS A 178 -2.36 3.47 -24.01
N ARG A 179 -2.70 2.20 -24.27
CA ARG A 179 -2.63 1.11 -23.30
C ARG A 179 -1.22 0.93 -22.71
N SER A 180 -0.20 0.96 -23.56
CA SER A 180 1.18 0.76 -23.12
C SER A 180 1.64 1.87 -22.18
N LYS A 181 1.33 3.13 -22.47
CA LYS A 181 1.68 4.26 -21.62
C LYS A 181 0.99 4.16 -20.25
N ALA A 182 -0.31 3.84 -20.22
CA ALA A 182 -1.08 3.68 -19.00
C ALA A 182 -0.56 2.52 -18.15
N PHE A 183 -0.28 1.38 -18.78
CA PHE A 183 0.30 0.22 -18.09
C PHE A 183 1.64 0.58 -17.42
N TRP A 184 2.58 1.13 -18.18
CA TRP A 184 3.95 1.35 -17.66
C TRP A 184 4.02 2.45 -16.60
N ILE A 185 3.20 3.51 -16.70
CA ILE A 185 3.13 4.54 -15.65
C ILE A 185 2.61 3.93 -14.33
N SER A 186 1.54 3.15 -14.41
CA SER A 186 0.96 2.49 -13.24
C SER A 186 1.89 1.40 -12.68
N PHE A 187 2.44 0.54 -13.54
CA PHE A 187 3.36 -0.51 -13.11
C PHE A 187 4.63 0.03 -12.44
N ALA A 188 5.13 1.18 -12.92
CA ALA A 188 6.30 1.82 -12.33
C ALA A 188 6.08 2.24 -10.87
N SER A 189 4.86 2.61 -10.48
CA SER A 189 4.55 2.92 -9.07
C SER A 189 4.69 1.68 -8.16
N GLY A 190 4.35 0.49 -8.65
CA GLY A 190 4.54 -0.77 -7.92
C GLY A 190 6.01 -1.15 -7.75
N LEU A 191 6.90 -0.72 -8.65
CA LEU A 191 8.34 -0.96 -8.51
C LEU A 191 8.99 -0.17 -7.37
N ALA A 192 8.29 0.77 -6.76
CA ALA A 192 8.74 1.45 -5.55
C ALA A 192 8.88 0.48 -4.36
N GLU A 193 8.11 -0.62 -4.31
CA GLU A 193 8.24 -1.63 -3.26
C GLU A 193 9.60 -2.36 -3.29
N PRO A 194 10.01 -3.02 -4.37
CA PRO A 194 11.33 -3.65 -4.39
C PRO A 194 12.47 -2.63 -4.26
N LEU A 195 12.26 -1.37 -4.67
CA LEU A 195 13.19 -0.29 -4.41
C LEU A 195 13.28 0.03 -2.91
N GLY A 196 12.15 0.09 -2.21
CA GLY A 196 12.08 0.25 -0.76
C GLY A 196 12.79 -0.88 -0.01
N ALA A 197 12.59 -2.13 -0.44
CA ALA A 197 13.30 -3.29 0.08
C ALA A 197 14.83 -3.18 -0.10
N LEU A 198 15.28 -2.83 -1.31
CA LEU A 198 16.70 -2.71 -1.63
C LEU A 198 17.37 -1.59 -0.82
N ILE A 199 16.78 -0.42 -0.80
CA ILE A 199 17.27 0.74 -0.04
C ILE A 199 17.24 0.42 1.46
N GLY A 200 16.12 -0.13 1.95
CA GLY A 200 16.01 -0.57 3.34
C GLY A 200 17.09 -1.56 3.74
N TYR A 201 17.37 -2.57 2.89
CA TYR A 201 18.46 -3.50 3.15
C TYR A 201 19.83 -2.81 3.25
N VAL A 202 20.15 -1.95 2.28
CA VAL A 202 21.46 -1.27 2.23
C VAL A 202 21.67 -0.40 3.47
N PHE A 203 20.66 0.38 3.87
CA PHE A 203 20.79 1.33 4.99
C PHE A 203 20.54 0.70 6.36
N LEU A 204 19.61 -0.25 6.47
CA LEU A 204 19.21 -0.83 7.75
C LEU A 204 19.98 -2.10 8.12
N ARG A 205 20.69 -2.76 7.20
CA ARG A 205 21.38 -4.03 7.49
C ARG A 205 22.33 -3.96 8.70
N SER A 206 22.94 -2.79 8.94
CA SER A 206 23.83 -2.56 10.08
C SER A 206 23.08 -2.19 11.37
N PHE A 207 21.79 -1.89 11.28
CA PHE A 207 20.91 -1.43 12.35
C PHE A 207 19.66 -2.28 12.52
N LEU A 208 19.62 -3.49 11.95
CA LEU A 208 18.47 -4.42 12.05
C LEU A 208 18.41 -5.01 13.48
N ILE A 209 18.20 -4.14 14.46
CA ILE A 209 17.92 -4.49 15.85
C ILE A 209 16.42 -4.36 16.10
N ASP A 210 15.89 -5.13 17.05
CA ASP A 210 14.45 -5.19 17.35
C ASP A 210 13.80 -3.81 17.56
N VAL A 211 14.55 -2.87 18.14
CA VAL A 211 14.05 -1.49 18.37
C VAL A 211 13.81 -0.76 17.04
N VAL A 212 14.75 -0.84 16.10
CA VAL A 212 14.59 -0.20 14.77
C VAL A 212 13.47 -0.86 13.99
N LEU A 213 13.39 -2.19 14.03
CA LEU A 213 12.30 -2.94 13.38
C LEU A 213 10.94 -2.51 13.94
N GLY A 214 10.81 -2.42 15.26
CA GLY A 214 9.58 -1.98 15.91
C GLY A 214 9.18 -0.55 15.52
N LEU A 215 10.13 0.38 15.42
CA LEU A 215 9.88 1.75 14.99
C LEU A 215 9.43 1.80 13.51
N VAL A 216 10.08 1.04 12.63
CA VAL A 216 9.71 0.95 11.21
C VAL A 216 8.29 0.39 11.08
N PHE A 217 7.97 -0.73 11.71
CA PHE A 217 6.64 -1.32 11.67
C PHE A 217 5.56 -0.36 12.16
N ALA A 218 5.78 0.31 13.31
CA ALA A 218 4.82 1.26 13.84
C ALA A 218 4.58 2.43 12.88
N SER A 219 5.66 3.00 12.32
CA SER A 219 5.57 4.11 11.37
C SER A 219 4.85 3.72 10.09
N VAL A 220 5.15 2.54 9.53
CA VAL A 220 4.49 2.03 8.31
C VAL A 220 3.00 1.76 8.58
N ALA A 221 2.64 1.16 9.72
CA ALA A 221 1.23 1.01 10.08
C ALA A 221 0.49 2.35 10.11
N GLY A 222 1.13 3.40 10.63
CA GLY A 222 0.59 4.77 10.61
C GLY A 222 0.43 5.33 9.20
N ILE A 223 1.44 5.15 8.35
CA ILE A 223 1.41 5.56 6.94
C ILE A 223 0.24 4.89 6.22
N MET A 224 0.09 3.58 6.34
CA MET A 224 -0.99 2.81 5.70
C MET A 224 -2.39 3.27 6.15
N ILE A 225 -2.56 3.55 7.45
CA ILE A 225 -3.82 4.10 7.95
C ILE A 225 -4.12 5.49 7.39
N TYR A 226 -3.09 6.36 7.29
CA TYR A 226 -3.25 7.67 6.67
C TYR A 226 -3.77 7.55 5.23
N ILE A 227 -3.13 6.72 4.40
CA ILE A 227 -3.50 6.48 3.01
C ILE A 227 -4.96 6.00 2.89
N CYS A 228 -5.38 5.08 3.76
CA CYS A 228 -6.74 4.59 3.75
C CYS A 228 -7.77 5.72 3.91
N PHE A 229 -7.53 6.64 4.85
CA PHE A 229 -8.47 7.71 5.18
C PHE A 229 -8.33 8.94 4.28
N ASP A 230 -7.15 9.24 3.79
CA ASP A 230 -6.89 10.42 2.98
C ASP A 230 -7.10 10.19 1.48
N GLU A 231 -6.74 9.00 0.98
CA GLU A 231 -6.78 8.70 -0.44
C GLU A 231 -7.86 7.66 -0.82
N LEU A 232 -7.78 6.43 -0.29
CA LEU A 232 -8.57 5.30 -0.81
C LEU A 232 -10.08 5.44 -0.53
N LEU A 233 -10.46 5.72 0.71
CA LEU A 233 -11.87 5.88 1.08
C LEU A 233 -12.51 7.12 0.46
N PRO A 234 -11.87 8.31 0.44
CA PRO A 234 -12.37 9.45 -0.30
C PRO A 234 -12.50 9.19 -1.79
N ALA A 235 -11.52 8.51 -2.40
CA ALA A 235 -11.59 8.13 -3.81
C ALA A 235 -12.77 7.18 -4.08
N ALA A 236 -12.99 6.17 -3.26
CA ALA A 236 -14.14 5.28 -3.36
C ALA A 236 -15.47 6.03 -3.22
N GLN A 237 -15.54 7.03 -2.35
CA GLN A 237 -16.75 7.86 -2.14
C GLN A 237 -17.04 8.76 -3.34
N ARG A 238 -16.02 9.29 -4.01
CA ARG A 238 -16.16 10.18 -5.18
C ARG A 238 -16.70 9.50 -6.43
N THR A 239 -16.76 8.19 -6.48
CA THR A 239 -17.40 7.45 -7.59
C THR A 239 -18.90 7.74 -7.73
N GLY A 240 -19.53 8.32 -6.69
CA GLY A 240 -20.96 8.61 -6.64
C GLY A 240 -21.86 7.41 -6.31
N GLU A 241 -21.25 6.27 -5.97
CA GLU A 241 -21.97 5.07 -5.57
C GLU A 241 -22.52 5.17 -4.13
N LYS A 242 -23.44 4.29 -3.80
CA LYS A 242 -24.06 4.28 -2.48
C LYS A 242 -23.03 3.95 -1.39
N HIS A 243 -23.06 4.68 -0.29
CA HIS A 243 -22.22 4.46 0.89
C HIS A 243 -22.18 2.99 1.37
N HIS A 244 -23.29 2.27 1.27
CA HIS A 244 -23.34 0.86 1.64
C HIS A 244 -22.39 -0.01 0.81
N LEU A 245 -22.20 0.27 -0.48
CA LEU A 245 -21.28 -0.48 -1.33
C LEU A 245 -19.83 -0.31 -0.87
N MET A 246 -19.47 0.91 -0.48
CA MET A 246 -18.15 1.21 0.09
C MET A 246 -17.95 0.43 1.41
N MET A 247 -18.95 0.45 2.31
CA MET A 247 -18.86 -0.30 3.58
C MET A 247 -18.77 -1.81 3.38
N VAL A 248 -19.49 -2.36 2.39
CA VAL A 248 -19.36 -3.78 2.01
C VAL A 248 -17.95 -4.08 1.53
N GLY A 249 -17.35 -3.21 0.71
CA GLY A 249 -15.96 -3.35 0.26
C GLY A 249 -14.98 -3.37 1.43
N VAL A 250 -15.03 -2.38 2.32
CA VAL A 250 -14.17 -2.31 3.53
C VAL A 250 -14.30 -3.59 4.36
N THR A 251 -15.55 -3.99 4.67
CA THR A 251 -15.80 -5.19 5.50
C THR A 251 -15.29 -6.46 4.83
N ALA A 252 -15.48 -6.59 3.52
CA ALA A 252 -14.98 -7.74 2.76
C ALA A 252 -13.45 -7.78 2.75
N GLY A 253 -12.78 -6.64 2.58
CA GLY A 253 -11.32 -6.54 2.66
C GLY A 253 -10.79 -6.96 4.03
N MET A 254 -11.38 -6.45 5.11
CA MET A 254 -11.02 -6.84 6.48
C MET A 254 -11.23 -8.35 6.71
N LEU A 255 -12.34 -8.89 6.21
CA LEU A 255 -12.65 -10.33 6.35
C LEU A 255 -11.64 -11.20 5.60
N VAL A 256 -11.36 -10.88 4.35
CA VAL A 256 -10.38 -11.63 3.54
C VAL A 256 -9.01 -11.59 4.21
N MET A 257 -8.59 -10.42 4.69
CA MET A 257 -7.30 -10.30 5.40
C MET A 257 -7.30 -11.10 6.70
N SER A 258 -8.38 -11.07 7.48
CA SER A 258 -8.46 -11.86 8.71
C SER A 258 -8.36 -13.36 8.46
N ILE A 259 -9.03 -13.87 7.42
CA ILE A 259 -8.93 -15.28 7.01
C ILE A 259 -7.50 -15.61 6.56
N SER A 260 -6.87 -14.74 5.78
CA SER A 260 -5.48 -14.93 5.32
C SER A 260 -4.51 -15.05 6.51
N LEU A 261 -4.63 -14.17 7.51
CA LEU A 261 -3.78 -14.24 8.71
C LEU A 261 -4.02 -15.51 9.52
N VAL A 262 -5.28 -15.91 9.71
CA VAL A 262 -5.60 -17.17 10.40
C VAL A 262 -5.03 -18.39 9.68
N MET A 263 -5.02 -18.40 8.34
CA MET A 263 -4.46 -19.51 7.57
C MET A 263 -2.92 -19.57 7.63
N LEU A 264 -2.26 -18.48 7.98
CA LEU A 264 -0.80 -18.36 8.05
C LEU A 264 -0.26 -18.43 9.49
N SER A 265 -1.13 -18.30 10.51
CA SER A 265 -0.78 -18.46 11.93
C SER A 265 -0.64 -19.94 12.28
#